data_139340ef934558eae9591a9ac58bcd9a
#
_entry.id   139340ef934558eae9591a9ac58bcd9a
#
_cell.length_a   1.000
_cell.length_b   1.000
_cell.length_c   1.000
_cell.angle_alpha   90.00
_cell.angle_beta   90.00
_cell.angle_gamma   90.00
#
_symmetry.space_group_name_H-M   'P 1'
#
loop_
_entity.id
_entity.type
_entity.pdbx_description
1 polymer ?
#
loop_
_entity_poly.entity_id
_entity_poly.type
_entity_poly.pdbx_seq_one_letter_code
_entity_poly.pdbx_strand_id
1 'polypeptide(L)'
;AYTARMLITRAYYLSQIVSRQLQTVSGEQIDDGLFLLNALLQFKSTDLRQIPYFKRDELTLQAGVGEYYIENLLYVDAMTYNIGVVRYPMAELTRKQFFDTARIDNIQSLPFSYRVEREKGGSRIYLYFLPQGDYILKLSGKFGFADVTLDTDLTVYYDPYYIEFLRYQLAEYICSDYGAT
;
A
#
# COMPACT_ATOMS: atom_id res chain seq x y z
N ALA A 1 1.86 13.27 -19.27
CA ALA A 1 2.19 12.04 -18.54
C ALA A 1 3.68 12.00 -18.20
N TYR A 2 4.01 11.60 -16.99
CA TYR A 2 5.37 11.44 -16.51
C TYR A 2 5.55 9.96 -16.10
N THR A 3 6.15 9.17 -16.97
CA THR A 3 6.26 7.73 -16.77
C THR A 3 7.42 7.35 -15.84
N ALA A 4 7.35 6.16 -15.27
CA ALA A 4 8.45 5.63 -14.46
C ALA A 4 9.76 5.54 -15.25
N ARG A 5 9.70 5.21 -16.54
CA ARG A 5 10.87 5.25 -17.45
C ARG A 5 11.52 6.64 -17.49
N MET A 6 10.71 7.68 -17.60
CA MET A 6 11.22 9.07 -17.60
C MET A 6 11.88 9.43 -16.28
N LEU A 7 11.27 9.03 -15.16
CA LEU A 7 11.85 9.24 -13.83
C LEU A 7 13.21 8.56 -13.69
N ILE A 8 13.30 7.28 -14.06
CA ILE A 8 14.52 6.48 -14.00
C ILE A 8 15.62 7.10 -14.86
N THR A 9 15.30 7.46 -16.10
CA THR A 9 16.25 8.12 -17.02
C THR A 9 16.80 9.40 -16.42
N ARG A 10 15.93 10.24 -15.86
CA ARG A 10 16.34 11.51 -15.23
C ARG A 10 17.16 11.29 -13.95
N ALA A 11 16.86 10.23 -13.19
CA ALA A 11 17.62 9.87 -12.00
C ALA A 11 19.05 9.43 -12.37
N TYR A 12 19.22 8.67 -13.44
CA TYR A 12 20.57 8.30 -13.95
C TYR A 12 21.38 9.52 -14.37
N TYR A 13 20.77 10.47 -15.05
CA TYR A 13 21.43 11.71 -15.40
C TYR A 13 21.77 12.57 -14.17
N LEU A 14 20.87 12.63 -13.19
CA LEU A 14 21.10 13.37 -11.96
C LEU A 14 22.25 12.76 -11.12
N SER A 15 22.35 11.44 -11.09
CA SER A 15 23.42 10.72 -10.39
C SER A 15 24.78 10.84 -11.06
N GLN A 16 24.84 11.32 -12.31
CA GLN A 16 26.03 11.40 -13.16
C GLN A 16 26.67 10.05 -13.51
N ILE A 17 26.04 8.95 -13.20
CA ILE A 17 26.45 7.61 -13.66
C ILE A 17 26.40 7.54 -15.20
N VAL A 18 25.41 8.20 -15.80
CA VAL A 18 25.30 8.39 -17.25
C VAL A 18 25.42 9.87 -17.57
N SER A 19 26.35 10.22 -18.48
CA SER A 19 26.49 11.58 -18.93
C SER A 19 25.38 11.98 -19.91
N ARG A 20 24.60 12.97 -19.55
CA ARG A 20 23.50 13.48 -20.39
C ARG A 20 23.94 13.95 -21.77
N GLN A 21 25.16 14.45 -21.88
CA GLN A 21 25.68 15.00 -23.12
C GLN A 21 26.32 13.95 -24.03
N LEU A 22 26.82 12.86 -23.45
CA LEU A 22 27.66 11.91 -24.17
C LEU A 22 27.07 10.51 -24.27
N GLN A 23 26.07 10.18 -23.45
CA GLN A 23 25.55 8.83 -23.31
C GLN A 23 24.04 8.82 -23.21
N THR A 24 23.45 7.70 -23.56
CA THR A 24 22.04 7.39 -23.29
C THR A 24 21.93 6.28 -22.26
N VAL A 25 20.87 6.31 -21.46
CA VAL A 25 20.59 5.26 -20.49
C VAL A 25 20.27 3.96 -21.21
N SER A 26 21.01 2.89 -20.93
CA SER A 26 20.82 1.58 -21.58
C SER A 26 19.55 0.87 -21.06
N GLY A 27 19.09 -0.15 -21.80
CA GLY A 27 17.96 -0.98 -21.36
C GLY A 27 18.23 -1.69 -20.04
N GLU A 28 19.44 -2.21 -19.82
CA GLU A 28 19.81 -2.85 -18.57
C GLU A 28 19.78 -1.86 -17.39
N GLN A 29 20.25 -0.63 -17.61
CA GLN A 29 20.18 0.42 -16.60
C GLN A 29 18.74 0.81 -16.27
N ILE A 30 17.86 0.84 -17.26
CA ILE A 30 16.43 1.09 -17.05
C ILE A 30 15.80 -0.02 -16.21
N ASP A 31 16.11 -1.29 -16.47
CA ASP A 31 15.61 -2.42 -15.70
C ASP A 31 16.12 -2.41 -14.25
N ASP A 32 17.39 -2.15 -14.05
CA ASP A 32 17.99 -1.96 -12.72
C ASP A 32 17.32 -0.79 -11.98
N GLY A 33 17.12 0.31 -12.67
CA GLY A 33 16.45 1.48 -12.14
C GLY A 33 14.99 1.21 -11.74
N LEU A 34 14.29 0.39 -12.49
CA LEU A 34 12.93 -0.05 -12.15
C LEU A 34 12.91 -0.89 -10.88
N PHE A 35 13.84 -1.81 -10.74
CA PHE A 35 14.00 -2.60 -9.51
C PHE A 35 14.27 -1.72 -8.30
N LEU A 36 15.18 -0.77 -8.42
CA LEU A 36 15.51 0.18 -7.34
C LEU A 36 14.34 1.10 -7.01
N LEU A 37 13.58 1.55 -8.02
CA LEU A 37 12.40 2.39 -7.81
C LEU A 37 11.30 1.63 -7.04
N ASN A 38 11.02 0.39 -7.41
CA ASN A 38 10.04 -0.43 -6.69
C ASN A 38 10.49 -0.73 -5.25
N ALA A 39 11.77 -1.01 -5.04
CA ALA A 39 12.32 -1.17 -3.70
C ALA A 39 12.19 0.11 -2.86
N LEU A 40 12.47 1.27 -3.44
CA LEU A 40 12.28 2.58 -2.81
C LEU A 40 10.83 2.83 -2.43
N LEU A 41 9.88 2.56 -3.32
CA LEU A 41 8.45 2.74 -3.07
C LEU A 41 7.97 1.83 -1.94
N GLN A 42 8.38 0.58 -1.93
CA GLN A 42 8.05 -0.35 -0.85
C GLN A 42 8.63 0.09 0.50
N PHE A 43 9.87 0.54 0.51
CA PHE A 43 10.50 1.08 1.72
C PHE A 43 9.76 2.31 2.24
N LYS A 44 9.43 3.26 1.37
CA LYS A 44 8.69 4.48 1.74
C LYS A 44 7.25 4.20 2.17
N SER A 45 6.63 3.13 1.69
CA SER A 45 5.31 2.68 2.14
C SER A 45 5.26 2.37 3.63
N THR A 46 6.37 1.90 4.21
CA THR A 46 6.46 1.57 5.63
C THR A 46 6.60 2.79 6.53
N ASP A 47 6.95 3.95 5.98
CA ASP A 47 7.05 5.19 6.73
C ASP A 47 5.68 5.86 6.88
N LEU A 48 5.09 5.70 8.08
CA LEU A 48 3.78 6.25 8.40
C LEU A 48 3.73 7.78 8.43
N ARG A 49 4.89 8.44 8.46
CA ARG A 49 4.98 9.90 8.63
C ARG A 49 5.06 10.67 7.31
N GLN A 50 5.59 10.07 6.27
CA GLN A 50 6.00 10.84 5.09
C GLN A 50 4.91 11.02 4.05
N ILE A 51 4.00 10.05 3.86
CA ILE A 51 2.93 10.21 2.87
C ILE A 51 1.69 9.52 3.35
N PRO A 52 0.66 10.30 3.65
CA PRO A 52 -0.64 9.74 3.90
C PRO A 52 -1.26 9.27 2.56
N TYR A 53 -0.91 8.09 2.10
CA TYR A 53 -1.70 7.43 1.08
C TYR A 53 -2.90 6.78 1.76
N PHE A 54 -3.79 7.63 2.26
CA PHE A 54 -5.05 7.18 2.81
C PHE A 54 -6.03 6.92 1.68
N LYS A 55 -6.57 5.74 1.68
CA LYS A 55 -7.57 5.30 0.72
C LYS A 55 -8.79 4.77 1.47
N ARG A 56 -9.95 5.03 0.90
CA ARG A 56 -11.17 4.35 1.28
C ARG A 56 -11.38 3.17 0.37
N ASP A 57 -11.71 2.03 0.94
CA ASP A 57 -11.99 0.82 0.20
C ASP A 57 -13.30 0.21 0.66
N GLU A 58 -13.96 -0.50 -0.25
CA GLU A 58 -15.22 -1.17 0.00
C GLU A 58 -15.08 -2.64 -0.34
N LEU A 59 -15.64 -3.47 0.51
CA LEU A 59 -15.63 -4.91 0.36
C LEU A 59 -17.03 -5.47 0.68
N THR A 60 -17.53 -6.34 -0.16
CA THR A 60 -18.79 -7.05 0.15
C THR A 60 -18.48 -8.24 1.05
N LEU A 61 -19.02 -8.22 2.26
CA LEU A 61 -18.96 -9.34 3.19
C LEU A 61 -19.88 -10.46 2.73
N GLN A 62 -19.46 -11.68 2.99
CA GLN A 62 -20.27 -12.88 2.73
C GLN A 62 -20.71 -13.50 4.05
N ALA A 63 -21.94 -13.97 4.11
CA ALA A 63 -22.47 -14.63 5.29
C ALA A 63 -21.58 -15.82 5.71
N GLY A 64 -21.20 -15.86 6.98
CA GLY A 64 -20.37 -16.91 7.56
C GLY A 64 -18.89 -16.80 7.29
N VAL A 65 -18.42 -15.81 6.53
CA VAL A 65 -16.99 -15.59 6.26
C VAL A 65 -16.45 -14.50 7.18
N GLY A 66 -15.50 -14.86 8.02
CA GLY A 66 -14.92 -13.96 9.02
C GLY A 66 -13.51 -13.47 8.70
N GLU A 67 -12.92 -13.91 7.61
CA GLU A 67 -11.56 -13.55 7.22
C GLU A 67 -11.51 -12.95 5.83
N TYR A 68 -10.84 -11.81 5.69
CA TYR A 68 -10.69 -11.10 4.41
C TYR A 68 -9.25 -10.59 4.26
N TYR A 69 -8.62 -10.94 3.16
CA TYR A 69 -7.31 -10.41 2.79
C TYR A 69 -7.48 -9.17 1.92
N ILE A 70 -6.78 -8.09 2.29
CA ILE A 70 -6.76 -6.84 1.52
C ILE A 70 -5.33 -6.53 1.11
N GLU A 71 -5.12 -6.52 -0.19
CA GLU A 71 -3.82 -6.26 -0.78
C GLU A 71 -3.36 -4.82 -0.49
N ASN A 72 -2.08 -4.67 -0.23
CA ASN A 72 -1.41 -3.40 0.07
C ASN A 72 -1.90 -2.65 1.31
N LEU A 73 -2.82 -3.19 2.08
CA LEU A 73 -3.27 -2.56 3.31
C LEU A 73 -2.18 -2.62 4.38
N LEU A 74 -1.76 -1.46 4.88
CA LEU A 74 -0.75 -1.33 5.94
C LEU A 74 -1.36 -1.07 7.32
N TYR A 75 -2.38 -0.23 7.34
CA TYR A 75 -2.98 0.26 8.57
C TYR A 75 -4.45 0.59 8.35
N VAL A 76 -5.30 0.23 9.29
CA VAL A 76 -6.72 0.58 9.30
C VAL A 76 -6.94 1.73 10.28
N ASP A 77 -7.45 2.83 9.77
CA ASP A 77 -7.81 4.00 10.56
C ASP A 77 -9.23 3.87 11.13
N ALA A 78 -10.17 3.51 10.28
CA ALA A 78 -11.56 3.31 10.66
C ALA A 78 -12.22 2.25 9.79
N MET A 79 -13.17 1.52 10.38
CA MET A 79 -13.94 0.50 9.69
C MET A 79 -15.40 0.58 10.09
N THR A 80 -16.27 0.53 9.10
CA THR A 80 -17.72 0.51 9.27
C THR A 80 -18.33 -0.51 8.31
N TYR A 81 -19.55 -0.94 8.58
CA TYR A 81 -20.33 -1.71 7.63
C TYR A 81 -21.72 -1.14 7.48
N ASN A 82 -22.31 -1.35 6.32
CA ASN A 82 -23.64 -0.88 6.00
C ASN A 82 -24.62 -2.04 5.85
N ILE A 83 -25.80 -1.86 6.42
CA ILE A 83 -26.98 -2.68 6.11
C ILE A 83 -27.97 -1.73 5.45
N GLY A 84 -28.14 -1.85 4.15
CA GLY A 84 -28.90 -0.86 3.39
C GLY A 84 -28.29 0.53 3.51
N VAL A 85 -29.07 1.47 4.01
CA VAL A 85 -28.64 2.87 4.20
C VAL A 85 -28.04 3.15 5.59
N VAL A 86 -28.14 2.20 6.51
CA VAL A 86 -27.68 2.37 7.88
C VAL A 86 -26.22 1.94 8.00
N ARG A 87 -25.41 2.82 8.58
CA ARG A 87 -23.99 2.58 8.84
C ARG A 87 -23.77 2.22 10.31
N TYR A 88 -23.04 1.14 10.53
CA TYR A 88 -22.67 0.65 11.85
C TYR A 88 -21.16 0.77 12.04
N PRO A 89 -20.70 1.36 13.16
CA PRO A 89 -19.28 1.41 13.47
C PRO A 89 -18.77 0.05 13.93
N MET A 90 -17.47 -0.18 13.74
CA MET A 90 -16.78 -1.35 14.23
C MET A 90 -15.62 -0.94 15.13
N ALA A 91 -15.36 -1.73 16.17
CA ALA A 91 -14.26 -1.50 17.10
C ALA A 91 -13.08 -2.42 16.79
N GLU A 92 -11.87 -1.85 16.73
CA GLU A 92 -10.65 -2.62 16.61
C GLU A 92 -10.30 -3.27 17.95
N LEU A 93 -9.98 -4.56 17.91
CA LEU A 93 -9.46 -5.31 19.03
C LEU A 93 -7.99 -5.66 18.76
N THR A 94 -7.16 -5.55 19.80
CA THR A 94 -5.80 -6.09 19.74
C THR A 94 -5.84 -7.60 19.64
N ARG A 95 -4.78 -8.22 19.15
CA ARG A 95 -4.66 -9.67 19.09
C ARG A 95 -4.93 -10.30 20.46
N LYS A 96 -4.38 -9.73 21.52
CA LYS A 96 -4.58 -10.20 22.88
C LYS A 96 -6.05 -10.12 23.30
N GLN A 97 -6.69 -8.98 23.10
CA GLN A 97 -8.12 -8.81 23.42
C GLN A 97 -9.02 -9.76 22.64
N PHE A 98 -8.65 -10.06 21.40
CA PHE A 98 -9.41 -10.98 20.56
C PHE A 98 -9.36 -12.44 21.07
N PHE A 99 -8.22 -12.87 21.60
CA PHE A 99 -8.02 -14.25 22.08
C PHE A 99 -8.23 -14.45 23.59
N ASP A 100 -8.07 -13.43 24.41
CA ASP A 100 -8.14 -13.53 25.87
C ASP A 100 -9.57 -13.62 26.42
N THR A 101 -10.57 -13.35 25.62
CA THR A 101 -11.97 -13.37 26.05
C THR A 101 -12.61 -14.70 25.66
N ALA A 102 -13.33 -15.33 26.58
CA ALA A 102 -14.12 -16.52 26.27
C ALA A 102 -15.18 -16.17 25.21
N ARG A 103 -15.12 -16.84 24.09
CA ARG A 103 -15.99 -16.63 22.93
C ARG A 103 -16.47 -17.93 22.36
N ILE A 104 -17.68 -17.92 21.85
CA ILE A 104 -18.17 -19.01 21.02
C ILE A 104 -17.76 -18.69 19.57
N ASP A 105 -16.95 -19.56 18.98
CA ASP A 105 -16.55 -19.41 17.59
C ASP A 105 -17.71 -19.66 16.63
N ASN A 106 -17.62 -19.10 15.43
CA ASN A 106 -18.56 -19.30 14.32
C ASN A 106 -20.00 -18.81 14.57
N ILE A 107 -20.19 -17.90 15.50
CA ILE A 107 -21.50 -17.24 15.63
C ILE A 107 -21.71 -16.25 14.50
N GLN A 108 -22.79 -16.44 13.75
CA GLN A 108 -23.23 -15.49 12.74
C GLN A 108 -24.14 -14.45 13.38
N SER A 109 -23.76 -13.19 13.28
CA SER A 109 -24.49 -12.04 13.79
C SER A 109 -23.98 -10.76 13.10
N LEU A 110 -24.20 -9.61 13.75
CA LEU A 110 -23.62 -8.35 13.27
C LEU A 110 -22.15 -8.26 13.69
N PRO A 111 -21.22 -7.98 12.76
CA PRO A 111 -19.80 -7.87 13.07
C PRO A 111 -19.50 -6.54 13.75
N PHE A 112 -19.36 -6.53 15.08
CA PHE A 112 -19.07 -5.31 15.84
C PHE A 112 -17.57 -5.06 16.07
N SER A 113 -16.75 -6.09 15.92
CA SER A 113 -15.34 -6.04 16.23
C SER A 113 -14.50 -6.63 15.11
N TYR A 114 -13.31 -6.12 14.96
CA TYR A 114 -12.35 -6.63 13.98
C TYR A 114 -10.94 -6.63 14.55
N ARG A 115 -10.09 -7.46 13.98
CA ARG A 115 -8.67 -7.53 14.23
C ARG A 115 -7.92 -7.51 12.91
N VAL A 116 -6.80 -6.83 12.85
CA VAL A 116 -5.96 -6.74 11.66
C VAL A 116 -4.62 -7.42 11.92
N GLU A 117 -4.21 -8.31 11.04
CA GLU A 117 -2.85 -8.89 11.04
C GLU A 117 -2.14 -8.55 9.73
N ARG A 118 -0.89 -8.12 9.87
CA ARG A 118 0.00 -7.92 8.71
C ARG A 118 0.40 -9.26 8.13
N GLU A 119 0.27 -9.38 6.82
CA GLU A 119 0.78 -10.48 6.03
C GLU A 119 1.67 -9.97 4.90
N LYS A 120 2.36 -10.87 4.23
CA LYS A 120 3.15 -10.50 3.06
C LYS A 120 2.23 -9.93 1.97
N GLY A 121 2.54 -8.72 1.54
CA GLY A 121 1.80 -8.03 0.47
C GLY A 121 0.50 -7.35 0.89
N GLY A 122 0.10 -7.42 2.15
CA GLY A 122 -1.14 -6.80 2.60
C GLY A 122 -1.46 -7.06 4.06
N SER A 123 -2.73 -7.08 4.37
CA SER A 123 -3.21 -7.38 5.72
C SER A 123 -4.48 -8.24 5.65
N ARG A 124 -4.64 -9.08 6.66
CA ARG A 124 -5.85 -9.88 6.83
C ARG A 124 -6.69 -9.31 7.94
N ILE A 125 -7.99 -9.18 7.68
CA ILE A 125 -8.97 -8.69 8.64
C ILE A 125 -9.77 -9.89 9.13
N TYR A 126 -9.92 -9.97 10.45
CA TYR A 126 -10.74 -10.96 11.13
C TYR A 126 -11.92 -10.27 11.78
N LEU A 127 -13.13 -10.74 11.49
CA LEU A 127 -14.35 -10.19 12.03
C LEU A 127 -14.88 -11.03 13.20
N TYR A 128 -15.50 -10.38 14.16
CA TYR A 128 -16.25 -10.98 15.23
C TYR A 128 -17.50 -10.10 15.54
N PHE A 129 -18.68 -10.61 15.41
CA PHE A 129 -19.13 -11.93 14.93
C PHE A 129 -18.90 -12.13 13.43
N LEU A 130 -19.13 -13.38 12.95
CA LEU A 130 -19.19 -13.64 11.51
C LEU A 130 -20.42 -12.94 10.94
N PRO A 131 -20.34 -12.33 9.75
CA PRO A 131 -21.50 -11.70 9.13
C PRO A 131 -22.64 -12.71 8.93
N GLN A 132 -23.87 -12.32 9.25
CA GLN A 132 -25.05 -13.14 8.97
C GLN A 132 -25.66 -12.85 7.59
N GLY A 133 -25.16 -11.88 6.87
CA GLY A 133 -25.62 -11.50 5.54
C GLY A 133 -24.52 -10.81 4.74
N ASP A 134 -24.85 -10.48 3.50
CA ASP A 134 -23.94 -9.79 2.59
C ASP A 134 -24.00 -8.28 2.87
N TYR A 135 -23.13 -7.82 3.73
CA TYR A 135 -23.02 -6.41 4.09
C TYR A 135 -21.89 -5.74 3.33
N ILE A 136 -21.96 -4.43 3.17
CA ILE A 136 -20.88 -3.65 2.58
C ILE A 136 -19.96 -3.14 3.69
N LEU A 137 -18.75 -3.67 3.74
CA LEU A 137 -17.69 -3.20 4.62
C LEU A 137 -17.02 -2.00 3.98
N LYS A 138 -16.86 -0.94 4.73
CA LYS A 138 -16.13 0.26 4.33
C LYS A 138 -14.97 0.48 5.28
N LEU A 139 -13.78 0.57 4.75
CA LEU A 139 -12.60 0.85 5.53
C LEU A 139 -11.89 2.10 5.01
N SER A 140 -11.33 2.84 5.94
CA SER A 140 -10.37 3.90 5.67
C SER A 140 -9.05 3.50 6.29
N GLY A 141 -8.00 3.52 5.50
CA GLY A 141 -6.70 3.09 5.99
C GLY A 141 -5.55 3.57 5.12
N LYS A 142 -4.35 3.29 5.57
CA LYS A 142 -3.14 3.54 4.82
C LYS A 142 -2.78 2.31 4.00
N PHE A 143 -2.60 2.53 2.71
CA PHE A 143 -2.17 1.50 1.77
C PHE A 143 -0.71 1.71 1.38
N GLY A 144 -0.02 0.61 1.13
CA GLY A 144 1.30 0.62 0.51
C GLY A 144 1.22 1.00 -0.96
N PHE A 145 2.32 1.48 -1.48
CA PHE A 145 2.44 1.74 -2.92
C PHE A 145 2.54 0.41 -3.67
N ALA A 146 1.74 0.27 -4.72
CA ALA A 146 1.86 -0.84 -5.63
C ALA A 146 3.16 -0.70 -6.45
N ASP A 147 3.69 -1.84 -6.90
CA ASP A 147 4.81 -1.84 -7.84
C ASP A 147 4.40 -1.16 -9.15
N VAL A 148 5.33 -0.39 -9.70
CA VAL A 148 5.14 0.30 -10.97
C VAL A 148 5.84 -0.44 -12.10
N THR A 149 5.32 -0.27 -13.30
CA THR A 149 5.97 -0.69 -14.56
C THR A 149 6.60 0.52 -15.24
N LEU A 150 7.43 0.27 -16.24
CA LEU A 150 8.10 1.36 -16.99
C LEU A 150 7.13 2.36 -17.62
N ASP A 151 5.95 1.90 -17.99
CA ASP A 151 4.93 2.73 -18.66
C ASP A 151 3.91 3.34 -17.70
N THR A 152 4.02 3.06 -16.40
CA THR A 152 3.13 3.62 -15.39
C THR A 152 3.27 5.14 -15.35
N ASP A 153 2.15 5.85 -15.51
CA ASP A 153 2.10 7.30 -15.38
C ASP A 153 2.06 7.67 -13.89
N LEU A 154 3.15 8.20 -13.40
CA LEU A 154 3.30 8.56 -11.99
C LEU A 154 2.43 9.76 -11.58
N THR A 155 2.02 10.60 -12.53
CA THR A 155 1.18 11.76 -12.21
C THR A 155 -0.24 11.40 -11.79
N VAL A 156 -0.67 10.18 -12.08
CA VAL A 156 -1.98 9.65 -11.64
C VAL A 156 -1.97 9.32 -10.15
N TYR A 157 -0.82 8.92 -9.60
CA TYR A 157 -0.71 8.40 -8.23
C TYR A 157 -0.02 9.35 -7.27
N TYR A 158 0.84 10.25 -7.77
CA TYR A 158 1.69 11.09 -6.94
C TYR A 158 1.64 12.55 -7.35
N ASP A 159 1.72 13.41 -6.35
CA ASP A 159 1.87 14.85 -6.57
C ASP A 159 3.25 15.21 -7.17
N PRO A 160 3.37 16.30 -7.93
CA PRO A 160 4.63 16.69 -8.55
C PRO A 160 5.81 16.83 -7.58
N TYR A 161 5.58 17.37 -6.40
CA TYR A 161 6.64 17.49 -5.38
C TYR A 161 7.14 16.11 -4.90
N TYR A 162 6.26 15.12 -4.86
CA TYR A 162 6.65 13.77 -4.48
C TYR A 162 7.42 13.06 -5.59
N ILE A 163 7.05 13.28 -6.83
CA ILE A 163 7.80 12.77 -7.99
C ILE A 163 9.24 13.31 -7.97
N GLU A 164 9.41 14.61 -7.67
CA GLU A 164 10.74 15.21 -7.50
C GLU A 164 11.52 14.56 -6.33
N PHE A 165 10.88 14.34 -5.21
CA PHE A 165 11.48 13.63 -4.08
C PHE A 165 11.93 12.22 -4.48
N LEU A 166 11.10 11.47 -5.19
CA LEU A 166 11.45 10.15 -5.70
C LEU A 166 12.64 10.19 -6.66
N ARG A 167 12.73 11.20 -7.50
CA ARG A 167 13.84 11.38 -8.44
C ARG A 167 15.18 11.53 -7.71
N TYR A 168 15.23 12.36 -6.69
CA TYR A 168 16.43 12.55 -5.88
C TYR A 168 16.79 11.30 -5.06
N GLN A 169 15.82 10.68 -4.45
CA GLN A 169 16.03 9.45 -3.68
C GLN A 169 16.49 8.29 -4.57
N LEU A 170 15.92 8.16 -5.76
CA LEU A 170 16.35 7.15 -6.73
C LEU A 170 17.77 7.41 -7.22
N ALA A 171 18.13 8.65 -7.47
CA ALA A 171 19.50 9.03 -7.83
C ALA A 171 20.49 8.65 -6.72
N GLU A 172 20.15 8.86 -5.45
CA GLU A 172 20.96 8.42 -4.31
C GLU A 172 21.12 6.90 -4.27
N TYR A 173 20.05 6.14 -4.49
CA TYR A 173 20.09 4.68 -4.55
C TYR A 173 20.96 4.18 -5.71
N ILE A 174 20.87 4.81 -6.87
CA ILE A 174 21.70 4.50 -8.04
C ILE A 174 23.17 4.77 -7.71
N CYS A 175 23.50 5.90 -7.12
CA CYS A 175 24.87 6.21 -6.69
C CYS A 175 25.42 5.14 -5.74
N SER A 176 24.65 4.74 -4.74
CA SER A 176 25.03 3.69 -3.79
C SER A 176 25.23 2.34 -4.48
N ASP A 177 24.33 1.97 -5.38
CA ASP A 177 24.36 0.69 -6.08
C ASP A 177 25.57 0.57 -7.02
N TYR A 178 25.94 1.67 -7.69
CA TYR A 178 27.14 1.73 -8.56
C TYR A 178 28.44 2.06 -7.82
N GLY A 179 28.40 2.20 -6.48
CA GLY A 179 29.58 2.52 -5.69
C GLY A 179 30.12 3.93 -5.91
N ALA A 180 29.32 4.85 -6.44
CA ALA A 180 29.67 6.25 -6.59
C ALA A 180 29.47 7.01 -5.26
N THR A 181 30.42 7.88 -4.93
CA THR A 181 30.36 8.73 -3.72
C THR A 181 29.99 10.16 -4.07
#